data_5b27295b7409edd1af1873ae4bec104e
#
_entry.id   5b27295b7409edd1af1873ae4bec104e
#
_cell.length_a   1.000
_cell.length_b   1.000
_cell.length_c   1.000
_cell.angle_alpha   90.00
_cell.angle_beta   90.00
_cell.angle_gamma   90.00
#
_symmetry.space_group_name_H-M   'P 1'
#
loop_
_entity.id
_entity.type
_entity.pdbx_description
1 polymer ?
#
loop_
_entity_poly.entity_id
_entity_poly.type
_entity_poly.pdbx_seq_one_letter_code
_entity_poly.pdbx_strand_id
1 'polypeptide(L)'
;CGAELPIDCTCPSGARLRYQAKLSGPLRDRVDVFATTTGRPQIEGLSSPCEASATVAERVAEARERARQRWGTASNALVPGKVLRQVGVDESGSVLLEDMLRTGTITQRGVDRTIRVAWTLADLDCASAPHLGHLSDAVELFGADRELVEVQR
;
A
#
# COMPACT_ATOMS: atom_id res chain seq x y z
N CYS A 1 9.21 7.14 -18.43
CA CYS A 1 8.38 7.22 -19.61
C CYS A 1 6.90 7.10 -19.18
N GLY A 2 6.04 7.95 -19.73
CA GLY A 2 4.59 7.94 -19.42
C GLY A 2 3.76 7.14 -20.43
N ALA A 3 4.37 6.24 -21.21
CA ALA A 3 3.62 5.39 -22.12
C ALA A 3 2.84 4.33 -21.33
N GLU A 4 1.57 4.16 -21.67
CA GLU A 4 0.67 3.20 -21.02
C GLU A 4 1.08 1.75 -21.24
N LEU A 5 1.55 1.46 -22.45
CA LEU A 5 2.08 0.14 -22.78
C LEU A 5 3.59 0.22 -23.06
N PRO A 6 4.37 -0.80 -22.69
CA PRO A 6 5.79 -0.87 -23.04
C PRO A 6 6.05 -0.75 -24.54
N ILE A 7 5.12 -1.24 -25.37
CA ILE A 7 5.20 -1.18 -26.83
C ILE A 7 5.08 0.25 -27.39
N ASP A 8 4.36 1.12 -26.68
CA ASP A 8 4.15 2.53 -27.09
C ASP A 8 5.33 3.41 -26.66
N CYS A 9 6.28 2.88 -25.93
CA CYS A 9 7.43 3.60 -25.43
C CYS A 9 8.50 3.76 -26.50
N THR A 10 8.73 4.97 -26.94
CA THR A 10 9.79 5.34 -27.91
C THR A 10 11.10 5.71 -27.25
N CYS A 11 11.21 5.66 -25.91
CA CYS A 11 12.42 6.02 -25.20
C CYS A 11 13.51 4.97 -25.39
N PRO A 12 14.78 5.37 -25.62
CA PRO A 12 15.90 4.44 -25.59
C PRO A 12 15.96 3.67 -24.27
N SER A 13 16.32 2.38 -24.31
CA SER A 13 16.38 1.51 -23.11
C SER A 13 17.21 2.12 -21.97
N GLY A 14 18.36 2.71 -22.29
CA GLY A 14 19.20 3.40 -21.31
C GLY A 14 18.55 4.62 -20.66
N ALA A 15 17.60 5.29 -21.32
CA ALA A 15 16.85 6.40 -20.71
C ALA A 15 15.83 5.88 -19.70
N ARG A 16 15.17 4.76 -20.01
CA ARG A 16 14.23 4.11 -19.07
C ARG A 16 14.96 3.63 -17.82
N LEU A 17 16.08 2.92 -17.97
CA LEU A 17 16.88 2.46 -16.84
C LEU A 17 17.37 3.60 -15.96
N ARG A 18 17.85 4.71 -16.54
CA ARG A 18 18.28 5.90 -15.77
C ARG A 18 17.10 6.55 -15.03
N TYR A 19 15.92 6.56 -15.60
CA TYR A 19 14.74 7.09 -14.92
C TYR A 19 14.34 6.23 -13.73
N GLN A 20 14.31 4.91 -13.90
CA GLN A 20 13.98 3.95 -12.83
C GLN A 20 15.05 3.95 -11.73
N ALA A 21 16.32 4.09 -12.08
CA ALA A 21 17.43 4.17 -11.13
C ALA A 21 17.38 5.41 -10.21
N LYS A 22 16.57 6.44 -10.54
CA LYS A 22 16.32 7.58 -9.66
C LYS A 22 15.54 7.18 -8.40
N LEU A 23 14.73 6.12 -8.47
CA LEU A 23 14.07 5.55 -7.31
C LEU A 23 15.02 4.53 -6.66
N SER A 24 15.89 5.01 -5.79
CA SER A 24 16.84 4.13 -5.09
C SER A 24 16.12 3.14 -4.17
N GLY A 25 16.74 1.98 -3.90
CA GLY A 25 16.20 1.00 -2.97
C GLY A 25 15.81 1.59 -1.62
N PRO A 26 16.66 2.40 -0.95
CA PRO A 26 16.30 3.06 0.30
C PRO A 26 15.12 4.05 0.20
N LEU A 27 14.88 4.65 -0.96
CA LEU A 27 13.72 5.51 -1.18
C LEU A 27 12.45 4.66 -1.33
N ARG A 28 12.51 3.61 -2.13
CA ARG A 28 11.41 2.65 -2.31
C ARG A 28 11.00 2.01 -0.99
N ASP A 29 11.98 1.66 -0.15
CA ASP A 29 11.72 1.13 1.19
C ASP A 29 11.02 2.12 2.14
N ARG A 30 10.84 3.36 1.75
CA ARG A 30 10.09 4.39 2.50
C ARG A 30 8.71 4.68 1.94
N VAL A 31 8.36 4.11 0.79
CA VAL A 31 7.02 4.22 0.20
C VAL A 31 6.12 3.16 0.81
N ASP A 32 5.00 3.53 1.40
CA ASP A 32 4.13 2.61 2.11
C ASP A 32 3.18 1.85 1.18
N VAL A 33 2.79 2.44 0.07
CA VAL A 33 1.83 1.86 -0.89
C VAL A 33 2.34 2.06 -2.31
N PHE A 34 2.35 0.98 -3.08
CA PHE A 34 2.57 1.01 -4.51
C PHE A 34 1.27 0.65 -5.22
N ALA A 35 0.86 1.48 -6.16
CA ALA A 35 -0.33 1.24 -6.97
C ALA A 35 0.00 1.42 -8.45
N THR A 36 -0.50 0.50 -9.27
CA THR A 36 -0.39 0.61 -10.72
C THR A 36 -1.68 1.23 -11.25
N THR A 37 -1.55 2.32 -11.99
CA THR A 37 -2.67 2.91 -12.71
C THR A 37 -2.59 2.53 -14.17
N THR A 38 -3.70 2.10 -14.75
CA THR A 38 -3.82 1.88 -16.18
C THR A 38 -4.44 3.14 -16.80
N GLY A 39 -3.77 3.73 -17.79
CA GLY A 39 -4.28 4.93 -18.47
C GLY A 39 -5.45 4.65 -19.43
N ARG A 40 -5.78 3.37 -19.65
CA ARG A 40 -6.94 3.00 -20.47
C ARG A 40 -8.18 2.95 -19.59
N PRO A 41 -9.20 3.78 -19.90
CA PRO A 41 -10.49 3.59 -19.27
C PRO A 41 -11.00 2.19 -19.64
N GLN A 42 -11.23 1.37 -18.63
CA GLN A 42 -11.95 0.13 -18.87
C GLN A 42 -13.33 0.50 -19.41
N ILE A 43 -13.83 -0.24 -20.40
CA ILE A 43 -15.15 0.01 -21.01
C ILE A 43 -16.25 -0.02 -19.94
N GLU A 44 -16.05 -0.84 -18.90
CA GLU A 44 -16.91 -0.90 -17.71
C GLU A 44 -16.89 0.42 -16.91
N GLY A 45 -15.77 1.14 -16.85
CA GLY A 45 -15.66 2.43 -16.17
C GLY A 45 -16.35 3.59 -16.91
N LEU A 46 -16.64 3.46 -18.20
CA LEU A 46 -17.41 4.46 -18.97
C LEU A 46 -18.91 4.42 -18.64
N SER A 47 -19.39 3.28 -18.14
CA SER A 47 -20.80 3.06 -17.83
C SER A 47 -21.16 3.22 -16.35
N SER A 48 -20.16 3.25 -15.48
CA SER A 48 -20.36 3.44 -14.03
C SER A 48 -20.05 4.88 -13.65
N PRO A 49 -20.96 5.57 -12.93
CA PRO A 49 -20.68 6.90 -12.43
C PRO A 49 -19.46 6.84 -11.49
N CYS A 50 -18.45 7.67 -11.77
CA CYS A 50 -17.32 7.83 -10.87
C CYS A 50 -17.80 8.35 -9.51
N GLU A 51 -17.24 7.84 -8.44
CA GLU A 51 -17.50 8.32 -7.09
C GLU A 51 -17.10 9.80 -6.96
N ALA A 52 -17.98 10.61 -6.38
CA ALA A 52 -17.71 12.03 -6.21
C ALA A 52 -16.60 12.26 -5.18
N SER A 53 -15.73 13.24 -5.41
CA SER A 53 -14.66 13.60 -4.48
C SER A 53 -15.17 13.95 -3.08
N ALA A 54 -16.38 14.49 -2.94
CA ALA A 54 -17.01 14.77 -1.67
C ALA A 54 -17.26 13.49 -0.86
N THR A 55 -17.80 12.45 -1.48
CA THR A 55 -18.05 11.15 -0.85
C THR A 55 -16.74 10.49 -0.39
N VAL A 56 -15.70 10.57 -1.22
CA VAL A 56 -14.37 10.08 -0.83
C VAL A 56 -13.81 10.87 0.35
N ALA A 57 -13.99 12.19 0.36
CA ALA A 57 -13.51 13.05 1.46
C ALA A 57 -14.22 12.74 2.78
N GLU A 58 -15.52 12.47 2.77
CA GLU A 58 -16.28 12.07 3.95
C GLU A 58 -15.76 10.74 4.53
N ARG A 59 -15.60 9.71 3.68
CA ARG A 59 -15.05 8.42 4.09
C ARG A 59 -13.63 8.53 4.68
N VAL A 60 -12.78 9.37 4.09
CA VAL A 60 -11.43 9.64 4.60
C VAL A 60 -11.48 10.38 5.94
N ALA A 61 -12.40 11.35 6.11
CA ALA A 61 -12.57 12.08 7.36
C ALA A 61 -12.99 11.15 8.51
N GLU A 62 -13.92 10.25 8.25
CA GLU A 62 -14.36 9.24 9.23
C GLU A 62 -13.22 8.27 9.61
N ALA A 63 -12.47 7.75 8.63
CA ALA A 63 -11.32 6.88 8.90
C ALA A 63 -10.26 7.59 9.77
N ARG A 64 -9.98 8.86 9.48
CA ARG A 64 -9.07 9.69 10.29
C ARG A 64 -9.58 9.94 11.70
N GLU A 65 -10.88 10.06 11.88
CA GLU A 65 -11.47 10.22 13.20
C GLU A 65 -11.33 8.94 14.04
N ARG A 66 -11.52 7.75 13.44
CA ARG A 66 -11.26 6.44 14.11
C ARG A 66 -9.78 6.33 14.54
N ALA A 67 -8.86 6.70 13.66
CA ALA A 67 -7.44 6.73 14.00
C ALA A 67 -7.14 7.71 15.15
N ARG A 68 -7.77 8.91 15.16
CA ARG A 68 -7.60 9.90 16.23
C ARG A 68 -8.12 9.40 17.58
N GLN A 69 -9.26 8.76 17.60
CA GLN A 69 -9.84 8.19 18.82
C GLN A 69 -8.96 7.08 19.40
N ARG A 70 -8.34 6.27 18.53
CA ARG A 70 -7.46 5.15 18.92
C ARG A 70 -6.08 5.61 19.40
N TRP A 71 -5.47 6.51 18.65
CA TRP A 71 -4.05 6.86 18.82
C TRP A 71 -3.78 8.26 19.37
N GLY A 72 -4.78 9.12 19.43
CA GLY A 72 -4.58 10.55 19.67
C GLY A 72 -4.02 11.32 18.47
N THR A 73 -3.89 10.67 17.30
CA THR A 73 -3.41 11.27 16.05
C THR A 73 -4.28 10.86 14.87
N ALA A 74 -4.52 11.77 13.94
CA ALA A 74 -5.41 11.54 12.78
C ALA A 74 -4.77 10.69 11.66
N SER A 75 -3.59 10.14 11.87
CA SER A 75 -2.90 9.36 10.85
C SER A 75 -2.16 8.18 11.46
N ASN A 76 -2.46 6.98 10.97
CA ASN A 76 -1.74 5.76 11.31
C ASN A 76 -0.24 5.86 10.96
N ALA A 77 0.14 6.71 9.99
CA ALA A 77 1.53 6.94 9.60
C ALA A 77 2.39 7.52 10.73
N LEU A 78 1.79 8.27 11.67
CA LEU A 78 2.50 8.91 12.78
C LEU A 78 2.67 7.99 13.99
N VAL A 79 2.04 6.81 13.99
CA VAL A 79 2.12 5.88 15.11
C VAL A 79 3.47 5.17 15.11
N PRO A 80 4.21 5.21 16.24
CA PRO A 80 5.49 4.50 16.33
C PRO A 80 5.33 2.99 16.14
N GLY A 81 6.23 2.34 15.39
CA GLY A 81 6.17 0.91 15.11
C GLY A 81 6.09 0.04 16.38
N LYS A 82 6.76 0.45 17.48
CA LYS A 82 6.65 -0.23 18.76
C LYS A 82 5.21 -0.29 19.28
N VAL A 83 4.45 0.80 19.15
CA VAL A 83 3.05 0.88 19.57
C VAL A 83 2.18 0.01 18.68
N LEU A 84 2.38 0.07 17.36
CA LEU A 84 1.67 -0.78 16.41
C LEU A 84 1.83 -2.27 16.71
N ARG A 85 3.05 -2.71 17.01
CA ARG A 85 3.35 -4.11 17.37
C ARG A 85 2.75 -4.51 18.72
N GLN A 86 2.61 -3.60 19.67
CA GLN A 86 1.99 -3.88 20.97
C GLN A 86 0.49 -4.08 20.88
N VAL A 87 -0.18 -3.28 20.04
CA VAL A 87 -1.62 -3.46 19.79
C VAL A 87 -1.86 -4.68 18.92
N GLY A 88 -0.90 -4.96 18.01
CA GLY A 88 -0.89 -6.16 17.20
C GLY A 88 -1.96 -6.20 16.12
N VAL A 89 -2.18 -7.39 15.66
CA VAL A 89 -3.19 -7.83 14.71
C VAL A 89 -3.80 -9.13 15.25
N ASP A 90 -4.79 -9.68 14.59
CA ASP A 90 -5.33 -10.98 15.00
C ASP A 90 -4.26 -12.10 14.94
N GLU A 91 -4.56 -13.25 15.55
CA GLU A 91 -3.62 -14.38 15.61
C GLU A 91 -3.18 -14.85 14.22
N SER A 92 -4.11 -14.95 13.28
CA SER A 92 -3.84 -15.35 11.90
C SER A 92 -2.91 -14.38 11.18
N GLY A 93 -3.10 -13.09 11.39
CA GLY A 93 -2.24 -12.04 10.87
C GLY A 93 -0.84 -12.06 11.47
N SER A 94 -0.72 -12.34 12.77
CA SER A 94 0.56 -12.49 13.44
C SER A 94 1.38 -13.64 12.85
N VAL A 95 0.73 -14.80 12.64
CA VAL A 95 1.37 -15.98 12.01
C VAL A 95 1.85 -15.65 10.60
N LEU A 96 1.03 -14.95 9.80
CA LEU A 96 1.42 -14.52 8.44
C LEU A 96 2.68 -13.65 8.47
N LEU A 97 2.69 -12.61 9.31
CA LEU A 97 3.81 -11.68 9.40
C LEU A 97 5.10 -12.34 9.93
N GLU A 98 4.98 -13.25 10.90
CA GLU A 98 6.10 -14.03 11.41
C GLU A 98 6.70 -14.95 10.35
N ASP A 99 5.86 -15.64 9.57
CA ASP A 99 6.32 -16.48 8.47
C ASP A 99 7.05 -15.68 7.39
N MET A 100 6.48 -14.55 6.98
CA MET A 100 7.10 -13.65 6.01
C MET A 100 8.44 -13.08 6.51
N LEU A 101 8.54 -12.78 7.80
CA LEU A 101 9.77 -12.31 8.41
C LEU A 101 10.82 -13.44 8.47
N ARG A 102 10.43 -14.64 8.87
CA ARG A 102 11.28 -15.84 8.95
C ARG A 102 11.83 -16.25 7.56
N THR A 103 11.01 -16.16 6.53
CA THR A 103 11.41 -16.46 5.14
C THR A 103 12.22 -15.33 4.48
N GLY A 104 12.37 -14.18 5.15
CA GLY A 104 13.05 -13.02 4.60
C GLY A 104 12.26 -12.30 3.49
N THR A 105 10.98 -12.64 3.31
CA THR A 105 10.09 -11.98 2.34
C THR A 105 9.82 -10.53 2.73
N ILE A 106 9.78 -10.23 4.02
CA ILE A 106 9.58 -8.89 4.57
C ILE A 106 10.65 -8.58 5.63
N THR A 107 11.01 -7.32 5.77
CA THR A 107 11.89 -6.85 6.85
C THR A 107 11.07 -6.42 8.07
N GLN A 108 11.71 -6.24 9.23
CA GLN A 108 11.04 -5.69 10.42
C GLN A 108 10.36 -4.34 10.14
N ARG A 109 10.97 -3.51 9.30
CA ARG A 109 10.38 -2.25 8.86
C ARG A 109 9.18 -2.46 7.96
N GLY A 110 9.25 -3.49 7.11
CA GLY A 110 8.12 -3.92 6.29
C GLY A 110 6.94 -4.39 7.16
N VAL A 111 7.19 -5.13 8.24
CA VAL A 111 6.14 -5.52 9.20
C VAL A 111 5.44 -4.29 9.78
N ASP A 112 6.20 -3.31 10.29
CA ASP A 112 5.62 -2.08 10.86
C ASP A 112 4.75 -1.33 9.84
N ARG A 113 5.19 -1.32 8.58
CA ARG A 113 4.48 -0.70 7.47
C ARG A 113 3.19 -1.44 7.13
N THR A 114 3.28 -2.77 6.98
CA THR A 114 2.11 -3.61 6.70
C THR A 114 1.03 -3.44 7.76
N ILE A 115 1.40 -3.49 9.05
CA ILE A 115 0.45 -3.26 10.14
C ILE A 115 -0.18 -1.86 10.04
N ARG A 116 0.60 -0.84 9.72
CA ARG A 116 0.12 0.55 9.57
C ARG A 116 -0.90 0.71 8.44
N VAL A 117 -0.62 0.08 7.29
CA VAL A 117 -1.54 0.09 6.15
C VAL A 117 -2.79 -0.73 6.48
N ALA A 118 -2.64 -1.90 7.10
CA ALA A 118 -3.78 -2.73 7.53
C ALA A 118 -4.71 -1.98 8.50
N TRP A 119 -4.18 -1.21 9.45
CA TRP A 119 -5.00 -0.32 10.29
C TRP A 119 -5.72 0.76 9.49
N THR A 120 -5.11 1.27 8.43
CA THR A 120 -5.76 2.27 7.56
C THR A 120 -6.88 1.64 6.75
N LEU A 121 -6.70 0.42 6.25
CA LEU A 121 -7.76 -0.34 5.56
C LEU A 121 -8.91 -0.67 6.52
N ALA A 122 -8.61 -1.15 7.73
CA ALA A 122 -9.61 -1.39 8.76
C ALA A 122 -10.41 -0.13 9.13
N ASP A 123 -9.75 1.04 9.23
CA ASP A 123 -10.42 2.31 9.47
C ASP A 123 -11.36 2.70 8.32
N LEU A 124 -10.98 2.43 7.07
CA LEU A 124 -11.82 2.67 5.89
C LEU A 124 -13.04 1.73 5.86
N ASP A 125 -12.87 0.49 6.30
CA ASP A 125 -13.92 -0.53 6.35
C ASP A 125 -14.76 -0.47 7.64
N CYS A 126 -14.56 0.54 8.48
CA CYS A 126 -15.23 0.69 9.77
C CYS A 126 -15.01 -0.49 10.73
N ALA A 127 -13.95 -1.27 10.54
CA ALA A 127 -13.60 -2.38 11.42
C ALA A 127 -12.91 -1.89 12.70
N SER A 128 -13.16 -2.59 13.80
CA SER A 128 -12.57 -2.25 15.11
C SER A 128 -11.08 -2.58 15.20
N ALA A 129 -10.61 -3.54 14.41
CA ALA A 129 -9.21 -3.96 14.30
C ALA A 129 -8.93 -4.59 12.93
N PRO A 130 -7.67 -4.59 12.47
CA PRO A 130 -7.29 -5.29 11.25
C PRO A 130 -7.46 -6.80 11.41
N HIS A 131 -8.03 -7.44 10.41
CA HIS A 131 -8.08 -8.90 10.27
C HIS A 131 -7.16 -9.36 9.12
N LEU A 132 -7.05 -10.67 8.93
CA LEU A 132 -6.16 -11.27 7.93
C LEU A 132 -6.35 -10.69 6.51
N GLY A 133 -7.59 -10.38 6.10
CA GLY A 133 -7.87 -9.75 4.80
C GLY A 133 -7.18 -8.41 4.64
N HIS A 134 -7.31 -7.51 5.62
CA HIS A 134 -6.62 -6.20 5.61
C HIS A 134 -5.08 -6.34 5.55
N LEU A 135 -4.54 -7.38 6.20
CA LEU A 135 -3.11 -7.65 6.15
C LEU A 135 -2.66 -8.18 4.80
N SER A 136 -3.44 -9.07 4.19
CA SER A 136 -3.16 -9.57 2.84
C SER A 136 -3.16 -8.45 1.82
N ASP A 137 -4.16 -7.57 1.86
CA ASP A 137 -4.26 -6.40 1.00
C ASP A 137 -3.09 -5.43 1.23
N ALA A 138 -2.70 -5.23 2.50
CA ALA A 138 -1.56 -4.39 2.84
C ALA A 138 -0.23 -4.97 2.33
N VAL A 139 -0.06 -6.29 2.37
CA VAL A 139 1.11 -6.99 1.80
C VAL A 139 1.13 -6.85 0.29
N GLU A 140 -0.02 -7.01 -0.38
CA GLU A 140 -0.14 -6.83 -1.83
C GLU A 140 0.23 -5.41 -2.25
N LEU A 141 -0.33 -4.39 -1.60
CA LEU A 141 0.00 -2.99 -1.84
C LEU A 141 1.49 -2.67 -1.62
N PHE A 142 2.16 -3.39 -0.74
CA PHE A 142 3.61 -3.28 -0.53
C PHE A 142 4.40 -4.06 -1.57
N GLY A 143 3.90 -5.22 -2.00
CA GLY A 143 4.55 -6.17 -2.91
C GLY A 143 4.42 -5.79 -4.39
N ALA A 144 3.44 -4.99 -4.78
CA ALA A 144 3.18 -4.58 -6.17
C ALA A 144 4.42 -3.98 -6.86
N ASP A 145 5.36 -3.45 -6.09
CA ASP A 145 6.64 -2.97 -6.59
C ASP A 145 7.61 -4.10 -7.03
N ARG A 146 7.53 -5.29 -6.45
CA ARG A 146 8.41 -6.42 -6.79
C ARG A 146 8.07 -7.00 -8.16
N GLU A 147 6.79 -7.08 -8.51
CA GLU A 147 6.35 -7.53 -9.83
C GLU A 147 6.78 -6.57 -10.95
N LEU A 148 6.77 -5.26 -10.70
CA LEU A 148 7.24 -4.26 -11.66
C LEU A 148 8.73 -4.40 -11.99
N VAL A 149 9.53 -4.96 -11.09
CA VAL A 149 10.98 -5.20 -11.31
C VAL A 149 11.23 -6.52 -12.03
N GLU A 150 10.41 -7.56 -11.79
CA GLU A 150 10.58 -8.88 -12.42
C GLU A 150 10.15 -8.90 -13.88
N VAL A 151 9.10 -8.17 -14.25
CA VAL A 151 8.63 -8.04 -15.65
C VAL A 151 9.67 -7.33 -16.55
N GLN A 152 10.71 -6.75 -15.98
CA GLN A 152 11.72 -5.95 -16.69
C GLN A 152 13.10 -6.61 -16.78
N ARG A 153 13.25 -7.87 -16.34
CA ARG A 153 14.44 -8.71 -16.55
C ARG A 153 14.27 -9.62 -17.75
#